data_2f3edcf072dc582514d3af2a5178007b
#
_entry.id   2f3edcf072dc582514d3af2a5178007b
#
_cell.length_a   1.000
_cell.length_b   1.000
_cell.length_c   1.000
_cell.angle_alpha   90.00
_cell.angle_beta   90.00
_cell.angle_gamma   90.00
#
_symmetry.space_group_name_H-M   'P 1'
#
loop_
_entity.id
_entity.type
_entity.pdbx_description
1 polymer ?
#
loop_
_entity_poly.entity_id
_entity_poly.type
_entity_poly.pdbx_seq_one_letter_code
_entity_poly.pdbx_strand_id
1 'polypeptide(L)'
;MDYSVSFENVQNSLNSLSSQMKELEQRREALIKETREVISLCSKAIILLHGDKVKDAEALLNSASSSIKKLKDYVICDLDRYLWPAEQEYVEACVLKEIVERKSFLSGHDELNVSLNAYVTGLLDCTGEIKRMIYDNLRKNNHGYSLSLFEIMQSIYNLVYPFSFYDNLIPGIRKKLDVSKRMMEDVRITMTEEYQRTMFLNEFTSISERR
;
A
#
# COMPACT_ATOMS: atom_id res chain seq x y z
N MET A 1 35.62 27.53 -51.18
CA MET A 1 34.89 28.09 -50.01
C MET A 1 35.25 27.16 -48.84
N ASP A 2 36.05 27.66 -47.91
CA ASP A 2 36.34 26.88 -46.68
C ASP A 2 35.07 26.95 -45.79
N TYR A 3 34.40 25.80 -45.67
CA TYR A 3 33.28 25.64 -44.76
C TYR A 3 33.81 25.25 -43.41
N SER A 4 33.83 26.20 -42.45
CA SER A 4 34.17 25.91 -41.05
C SER A 4 32.93 25.97 -40.19
N VAL A 5 32.67 24.93 -39.37
CA VAL A 5 31.55 24.88 -38.43
C VAL A 5 32.05 25.22 -37.04
N SER A 6 31.42 26.19 -36.38
CA SER A 6 31.67 26.46 -34.98
C SER A 6 30.76 25.59 -34.10
N PHE A 7 31.33 24.92 -33.09
CA PHE A 7 30.63 24.08 -32.10
C PHE A 7 30.46 24.77 -30.76
N GLU A 8 30.76 26.06 -30.64
CA GLU A 8 30.74 26.80 -29.37
C GLU A 8 29.34 26.75 -28.68
N ASN A 9 28.29 27.01 -29.44
CA ASN A 9 26.93 26.93 -28.89
C ASN A 9 26.54 25.52 -28.45
N VAL A 10 26.95 24.49 -29.18
CA VAL A 10 26.74 23.09 -28.82
C VAL A 10 27.47 22.75 -27.53
N GLN A 11 28.73 23.17 -27.42
CA GLN A 11 29.55 22.95 -26.25
C GLN A 11 28.96 23.62 -24.98
N ASN A 12 28.51 24.86 -25.12
CA ASN A 12 27.86 25.59 -24.03
C ASN A 12 26.55 24.89 -23.58
N SER A 13 25.71 24.45 -24.51
CA SER A 13 24.52 23.69 -24.24
C SER A 13 24.82 22.37 -23.52
N LEU A 14 25.78 21.59 -23.98
CA LEU A 14 26.16 20.31 -23.37
C LEU A 14 26.75 20.50 -21.97
N ASN A 15 27.51 21.56 -21.73
CA ASN A 15 28.04 21.88 -20.39
C ASN A 15 26.86 22.21 -19.41
N SER A 16 25.87 22.99 -19.86
CA SER A 16 24.68 23.28 -19.08
C SER A 16 23.88 22.02 -18.77
N LEU A 17 23.63 21.19 -19.78
CA LEU A 17 22.94 19.90 -19.63
C LEU A 17 23.68 18.95 -18.67
N SER A 18 25.00 18.89 -18.76
CA SER A 18 25.82 18.08 -17.83
C SER A 18 25.62 18.50 -16.36
N SER A 19 25.53 19.80 -16.09
CA SER A 19 25.28 20.31 -14.76
C SER A 19 23.89 19.96 -14.24
N GLN A 20 22.86 20.09 -15.09
CA GLN A 20 21.48 19.69 -14.78
C GLN A 20 21.38 18.18 -14.51
N MET A 21 22.02 17.36 -15.33
CA MET A 21 22.04 15.89 -15.13
C MET A 21 22.68 15.48 -13.81
N LYS A 22 23.76 16.17 -13.39
CA LYS A 22 24.38 15.92 -12.08
C LYS A 22 23.42 16.24 -10.93
N GLU A 23 22.69 17.34 -11.01
CA GLU A 23 21.69 17.70 -10.00
C GLU A 23 20.56 16.67 -9.92
N LEU A 24 20.01 16.27 -11.09
CA LEU A 24 18.97 15.24 -11.17
C LEU A 24 19.43 13.91 -10.54
N GLU A 25 20.66 13.49 -10.84
CA GLU A 25 21.21 12.26 -10.28
C GLU A 25 21.38 12.33 -8.76
N GLN A 26 21.86 13.45 -8.20
CA GLN A 26 21.97 13.63 -6.76
C GLN A 26 20.60 13.57 -6.06
N ARG A 27 19.58 14.20 -6.64
CA ARG A 27 18.20 14.17 -6.13
C ARG A 27 17.61 12.75 -6.20
N ARG A 28 17.84 12.05 -7.32
CA ARG A 28 17.41 10.66 -7.48
C ARG A 28 18.03 9.74 -6.43
N GLU A 29 19.35 9.84 -6.20
CA GLU A 29 20.03 9.04 -5.18
C GLU A 29 19.51 9.32 -3.78
N ALA A 30 19.26 10.58 -3.44
CA ALA A 30 18.65 10.95 -2.17
C ALA A 30 17.25 10.34 -2.01
N LEU A 31 16.40 10.43 -3.04
CA LEU A 31 15.07 9.81 -3.03
C LEU A 31 15.16 8.30 -2.82
N ILE A 32 16.00 7.57 -3.56
CA ILE A 32 16.16 6.11 -3.43
C ILE A 32 16.62 5.72 -2.03
N LYS A 33 17.52 6.49 -1.43
CA LYS A 33 18.03 6.20 -0.09
C LYS A 33 16.96 6.42 0.98
N GLU A 34 16.37 7.60 0.99
CA GLU A 34 15.45 8.02 2.05
C GLU A 34 14.07 7.31 1.96
N THR A 35 13.62 6.93 0.76
CA THR A 35 12.39 6.13 0.61
C THR A 35 12.49 4.77 1.29
N ARG A 36 13.68 4.16 1.36
CA ARG A 36 13.89 2.90 2.08
C ARG A 36 13.64 3.05 3.58
N GLU A 37 13.97 4.19 4.16
CA GLU A 37 13.69 4.47 5.56
C GLU A 37 12.19 4.61 5.83
N VAL A 38 11.48 5.31 4.94
CA VAL A 38 10.00 5.41 5.01
C VAL A 38 9.36 4.02 4.93
N ILE A 39 9.75 3.20 3.96
CA ILE A 39 9.27 1.82 3.81
C ILE A 39 9.52 1.02 5.09
N SER A 40 10.73 1.13 5.67
CA SER A 40 11.04 0.46 6.94
C SER A 40 10.16 0.91 8.10
N LEU A 41 9.83 2.21 8.19
CA LEU A 41 8.91 2.73 9.20
C LEU A 41 7.49 2.17 9.02
N CYS A 42 6.99 2.16 7.79
CA CYS A 42 5.66 1.62 7.47
C CYS A 42 5.56 0.12 7.76
N SER A 43 6.55 -0.68 7.33
CA SER A 43 6.58 -2.12 7.60
C SER A 43 6.62 -2.43 9.10
N LYS A 44 7.38 -1.66 9.90
CA LYS A 44 7.37 -1.78 11.37
C LYS A 44 6.02 -1.40 11.97
N ALA A 45 5.38 -0.34 11.44
CA ALA A 45 4.05 0.06 11.89
C ALA A 45 3.02 -1.03 11.62
N ILE A 46 3.03 -1.68 10.45
CA ILE A 46 2.17 -2.82 10.11
C ILE A 46 2.35 -3.97 11.11
N ILE A 47 3.60 -4.31 11.45
CA ILE A 47 3.89 -5.36 12.46
C ILE A 47 3.29 -4.98 13.82
N LEU A 48 3.40 -3.73 14.24
CA LEU A 48 2.84 -3.24 15.50
C LEU A 48 1.30 -3.28 15.49
N LEU A 49 0.66 -2.97 14.36
CA LEU A 49 -0.79 -3.03 14.19
C LEU A 49 -1.32 -4.47 14.35
N HIS A 50 -0.63 -5.47 13.79
CA HIS A 50 -0.96 -6.88 14.03
C HIS A 50 -0.76 -7.32 15.49
N GLY A 51 0.05 -6.61 16.25
CA GLY A 51 0.27 -6.82 17.68
C GLY A 51 -0.59 -5.95 18.59
N ASP A 52 -1.65 -5.31 18.05
CA ASP A 52 -2.56 -4.39 18.78
C ASP A 52 -1.87 -3.17 19.42
N LYS A 53 -0.65 -2.81 18.95
CA LYS A 53 0.14 -1.67 19.43
C LYS A 53 -0.09 -0.41 18.60
N VAL A 54 -1.34 0.04 18.54
CA VAL A 54 -1.77 1.13 17.66
C VAL A 54 -1.03 2.44 17.90
N LYS A 55 -0.80 2.82 19.17
CA LYS A 55 -0.09 4.08 19.52
C LYS A 55 1.35 4.10 19.05
N ASP A 56 2.05 2.96 19.16
CA ASP A 56 3.43 2.85 18.71
C ASP A 56 3.50 2.89 17.17
N ALA A 57 2.54 2.23 16.49
CA ALA A 57 2.41 2.30 15.04
C ALA A 57 2.14 3.73 14.56
N GLU A 58 1.25 4.47 15.24
CA GLU A 58 0.94 5.86 14.92
C GLU A 58 2.17 6.77 14.99
N ALA A 59 3.03 6.61 16.01
CA ALA A 59 4.27 7.37 16.11
C ALA A 59 5.20 7.12 14.91
N LEU A 60 5.30 5.88 14.43
CA LEU A 60 6.08 5.55 13.23
C LEU A 60 5.46 6.13 11.96
N LEU A 61 4.14 6.07 11.81
CA LEU A 61 3.44 6.65 10.66
C LEU A 61 3.54 8.18 10.62
N ASN A 62 3.52 8.86 11.75
CA ASN A 62 3.75 10.30 11.83
C ASN A 62 5.18 10.65 11.38
N SER A 63 6.17 9.83 11.75
CA SER A 63 7.55 9.98 11.28
C SER A 63 7.66 9.73 9.77
N ALA A 64 7.00 8.69 9.25
CA ALA A 64 6.95 8.38 7.82
C ALA A 64 6.31 9.53 7.02
N SER A 65 5.17 10.07 7.48
CA SER A 65 4.50 11.23 6.88
C SER A 65 5.41 12.44 6.79
N SER A 66 6.11 12.75 7.88
CA SER A 66 7.05 13.87 7.94
C SER A 66 8.21 13.69 6.97
N SER A 67 8.70 12.45 6.79
CA SER A 67 9.75 12.13 5.84
C SER A 67 9.26 12.23 4.39
N ILE A 68 8.07 11.70 4.06
CA ILE A 68 7.46 11.83 2.72
C ILE A 68 7.32 13.32 2.36
N LYS A 69 6.84 14.15 3.28
CA LYS A 69 6.70 15.58 3.04
C LYS A 69 8.02 16.24 2.66
N LYS A 70 9.11 15.91 3.34
CA LYS A 70 10.46 16.42 3.01
C LYS A 70 10.95 15.90 1.67
N LEU A 71 10.68 14.62 1.36
CA LEU A 71 11.13 14.00 0.12
C LEU A 71 10.45 14.61 -1.10
N LYS A 72 9.24 15.15 -0.97
CA LYS A 72 8.56 15.87 -2.06
C LYS A 72 9.33 17.09 -2.55
N ASP A 73 10.15 17.72 -1.70
CA ASP A 73 11.02 18.84 -2.09
C ASP A 73 12.17 18.41 -3.02
N TYR A 74 12.51 17.11 -3.05
CA TYR A 74 13.50 16.55 -3.95
C TYR A 74 12.90 16.14 -5.31
N VAL A 75 11.57 16.06 -5.40
CA VAL A 75 10.88 15.66 -6.61
C VAL A 75 10.86 16.80 -7.61
N ILE A 76 11.60 16.66 -8.69
CA ILE A 76 11.58 17.54 -9.88
C ILE A 76 11.51 16.66 -11.13
N CYS A 77 11.00 17.20 -12.21
CA CYS A 77 10.80 16.48 -13.47
C CYS A 77 10.03 15.15 -13.25
N ASP A 78 10.57 14.04 -13.68
CA ASP A 78 9.98 12.69 -13.61
C ASP A 78 10.53 11.86 -12.42
N LEU A 79 11.05 12.51 -11.39
CA LEU A 79 11.59 11.82 -10.21
C LEU A 79 10.51 11.35 -9.22
N ASP A 80 9.26 11.75 -9.38
CA ASP A 80 8.12 11.32 -8.54
C ASP A 80 7.99 9.80 -8.44
N ARG A 81 8.29 9.07 -9.50
CA ARG A 81 8.29 7.59 -9.54
C ARG A 81 9.17 6.94 -8.49
N TYR A 82 10.22 7.62 -8.01
CA TYR A 82 11.09 7.12 -6.95
C TYR A 82 10.49 7.28 -5.55
N LEU A 83 9.47 8.12 -5.40
CA LEU A 83 8.74 8.29 -4.16
C LEU A 83 7.54 7.32 -4.04
N TRP A 84 6.96 6.89 -5.16
CA TRP A 84 5.76 6.04 -5.18
C TRP A 84 5.84 4.81 -4.27
N PRO A 85 6.94 4.02 -4.22
CA PRO A 85 7.01 2.86 -3.33
C PRO A 85 6.85 3.22 -1.85
N ALA A 86 7.41 4.34 -1.41
CA ALA A 86 7.28 4.79 -0.03
C ALA A 86 5.86 5.31 0.27
N GLU A 87 5.26 6.06 -0.64
CA GLU A 87 3.87 6.50 -0.52
C GLU A 87 2.89 5.31 -0.51
N GLN A 88 3.15 4.28 -1.32
CA GLN A 88 2.34 3.06 -1.39
C GLN A 88 2.33 2.30 -0.07
N GLU A 89 3.49 2.04 0.52
CA GLU A 89 3.62 1.41 1.84
C GLU A 89 2.98 2.27 2.95
N TYR A 90 3.09 3.60 2.82
CA TYR A 90 2.46 4.53 3.75
C TYR A 90 0.94 4.45 3.68
N VAL A 91 0.34 4.40 2.48
CA VAL A 91 -1.11 4.21 2.29
C VAL A 91 -1.55 2.89 2.91
N GLU A 92 -0.87 1.78 2.60
CA GLU A 92 -1.16 0.46 3.15
C GLU A 92 -1.21 0.49 4.69
N ALA A 93 -0.18 1.05 5.33
CA ALA A 93 -0.08 1.09 6.77
C ALA A 93 -1.11 2.05 7.42
N CYS A 94 -1.42 3.19 6.79
CA CYS A 94 -2.43 4.12 7.29
C CYS A 94 -3.84 3.53 7.21
N VAL A 95 -4.19 2.94 6.07
CA VAL A 95 -5.49 2.30 5.87
C VAL A 95 -5.64 1.10 6.81
N LEU A 96 -4.61 0.28 6.97
CA LEU A 96 -4.62 -0.82 7.94
C LEU A 96 -4.84 -0.31 9.37
N LYS A 97 -4.17 0.78 9.78
CA LYS A 97 -4.37 1.42 11.09
C LYS A 97 -5.83 1.81 11.29
N GLU A 98 -6.44 2.46 10.31
CA GLU A 98 -7.83 2.91 10.38
C GLU A 98 -8.82 1.74 10.50
N ILE A 99 -8.54 0.62 9.81
CA ILE A 99 -9.32 -0.61 9.93
C ILE A 99 -9.18 -1.22 11.34
N VAL A 100 -7.97 -1.28 11.89
CA VAL A 100 -7.71 -1.78 13.25
C VAL A 100 -8.41 -0.90 14.30
N GLU A 101 -8.40 0.42 14.12
CA GLU A 101 -9.12 1.38 14.97
C GLU A 101 -10.62 1.37 14.77
N ARG A 102 -11.13 0.62 13.81
CA ARG A 102 -12.56 0.54 13.44
C ARG A 102 -13.16 1.91 13.13
N LYS A 103 -12.42 2.74 12.40
CA LYS A 103 -12.94 4.03 11.94
C LYS A 103 -14.14 3.83 11.01
N SER A 104 -15.04 4.78 11.02
CA SER A 104 -16.23 4.79 10.16
C SER A 104 -15.92 5.15 8.70
N PHE A 105 -14.72 5.65 8.42
CA PHE A 105 -14.24 6.00 7.08
C PHE A 105 -12.74 5.77 6.98
N LEU A 106 -12.27 5.55 5.75
CA LEU A 106 -10.85 5.47 5.41
C LEU A 106 -10.41 6.77 4.75
N SER A 107 -9.19 7.20 5.04
CA SER A 107 -8.62 8.45 4.49
C SER A 107 -8.44 8.37 2.98
N GLY A 108 -8.78 9.44 2.28
CA GLY A 108 -8.56 9.62 0.85
C GLY A 108 -7.11 10.01 0.51
N HIS A 109 -6.78 10.02 -0.80
CA HIS A 109 -5.43 10.35 -1.25
C HIS A 109 -5.01 11.79 -0.92
N ASP A 110 -5.96 12.74 -0.92
CA ASP A 110 -5.71 14.14 -0.55
C ASP A 110 -5.37 14.28 0.93
N GLU A 111 -6.08 13.55 1.80
CA GLU A 111 -5.85 13.55 3.25
C GLU A 111 -4.50 12.92 3.62
N LEU A 112 -4.13 11.85 2.93
CA LEU A 112 -2.82 11.22 3.08
C LEU A 112 -1.72 11.98 2.35
N ASN A 113 -2.09 12.92 1.47
CA ASN A 113 -1.17 13.71 0.65
C ASN A 113 -0.18 12.82 -0.13
N VAL A 114 -0.70 11.87 -0.89
CA VAL A 114 0.06 10.92 -1.71
C VAL A 114 -0.36 10.97 -3.17
N SER A 115 0.46 10.42 -4.05
CA SER A 115 0.15 10.32 -5.47
C SER A 115 -1.00 9.35 -5.73
N LEU A 116 -1.74 9.58 -6.81
CA LEU A 116 -2.84 8.70 -7.25
C LEU A 116 -2.36 7.24 -7.41
N ASN A 117 -1.21 7.04 -8.03
CA ASN A 117 -0.63 5.72 -8.27
C ASN A 117 -0.38 4.97 -6.97
N ALA A 118 0.26 5.64 -6.02
CA ALA A 118 0.59 5.08 -4.71
C ALA A 118 -0.68 4.79 -3.89
N TYR A 119 -1.68 5.67 -3.95
CA TYR A 119 -2.94 5.47 -3.24
C TYR A 119 -3.67 4.22 -3.73
N VAL A 120 -3.91 4.13 -5.04
CA VAL A 120 -4.65 3.00 -5.63
C VAL A 120 -3.90 1.65 -5.42
N THR A 121 -2.58 1.66 -5.58
CA THR A 121 -1.78 0.44 -5.39
C THR A 121 -1.60 0.06 -3.93
N GLY A 122 -1.48 1.01 -3.01
CA GLY A 122 -1.40 0.78 -1.57
C GLY A 122 -2.70 0.24 -0.97
N LEU A 123 -3.87 0.69 -1.47
CA LEU A 123 -5.16 0.09 -1.12
C LEU A 123 -5.22 -1.40 -1.45
N LEU A 124 -4.69 -1.81 -2.61
CA LEU A 124 -4.65 -3.22 -2.99
C LEU A 124 -3.67 -4.03 -2.14
N ASP A 125 -2.52 -3.46 -1.77
CA ASP A 125 -1.57 -4.13 -0.88
C ASP A 125 -2.16 -4.35 0.51
N CYS A 126 -2.92 -3.37 1.03
CA CYS A 126 -3.65 -3.50 2.29
C CYS A 126 -4.60 -4.72 2.31
N THR A 127 -5.11 -5.17 1.14
CA THR A 127 -5.92 -6.40 1.09
C THR A 127 -5.14 -7.64 1.55
N GLY A 128 -3.83 -7.68 1.36
CA GLY A 128 -2.96 -8.73 1.87
C GLY A 128 -2.88 -8.74 3.40
N GLU A 129 -2.74 -7.58 4.01
CA GLU A 129 -2.72 -7.45 5.46
C GLU A 129 -4.10 -7.71 6.08
N ILE A 130 -5.19 -7.32 5.40
CA ILE A 130 -6.55 -7.68 5.81
C ILE A 130 -6.73 -9.22 5.78
N LYS A 131 -6.26 -9.91 4.73
CA LYS A 131 -6.26 -11.38 4.67
C LYS A 131 -5.56 -11.98 5.89
N ARG A 132 -4.39 -11.47 6.25
CA ARG A 132 -3.64 -11.90 7.43
C ARG A 132 -4.46 -11.71 8.71
N MET A 133 -5.08 -10.52 8.89
CA MET A 133 -5.95 -10.27 10.04
C MET A 133 -7.14 -11.22 10.09
N ILE A 134 -7.77 -11.55 8.97
CA ILE A 134 -8.87 -12.51 8.89
C ILE A 134 -8.43 -13.87 9.45
N TYR A 135 -7.28 -14.38 8.97
CA TYR A 135 -6.78 -15.69 9.42
C TYR A 135 -6.39 -15.70 10.90
N ASP A 136 -5.81 -14.59 11.40
CA ASP A 136 -5.48 -14.45 12.82
C ASP A 136 -6.75 -14.41 13.69
N ASN A 137 -7.83 -13.80 13.22
CA ASN A 137 -9.11 -13.75 13.93
C ASN A 137 -9.87 -15.09 13.85
N LEU A 138 -9.83 -15.79 12.73
CA LEU A 138 -10.39 -17.15 12.63
C LEU A 138 -9.73 -18.11 13.64
N ARG A 139 -8.40 -18.06 13.78
CA ARG A 139 -7.68 -18.86 14.79
C ARG A 139 -8.09 -18.54 16.25
N LYS A 140 -8.61 -17.32 16.48
CA LYS A 140 -9.13 -16.87 17.78
C LYS A 140 -10.64 -17.10 17.92
N ASN A 141 -11.28 -17.81 16.99
CA ASN A 141 -12.73 -17.99 16.89
C ASN A 141 -13.54 -16.69 16.80
N ASN A 142 -12.93 -15.61 16.31
CA ASN A 142 -13.60 -14.32 16.13
C ASN A 142 -14.19 -14.19 14.72
N HIS A 143 -15.19 -15.05 14.42
CA HIS A 143 -15.79 -15.17 13.09
C HIS A 143 -16.49 -13.89 12.63
N GLY A 144 -17.19 -13.19 13.57
CA GLY A 144 -17.91 -11.96 13.23
C GLY A 144 -17.00 -10.85 12.73
N TYR A 145 -15.86 -10.64 13.39
CA TYR A 145 -14.88 -9.65 12.94
C TYR A 145 -14.18 -10.08 11.64
N SER A 146 -13.91 -11.37 11.46
CA SER A 146 -13.37 -11.90 10.21
C SER A 146 -14.31 -11.64 9.02
N LEU A 147 -15.64 -11.75 9.22
CA LEU A 147 -16.62 -11.41 8.19
C LEU A 147 -16.57 -9.93 7.84
N SER A 148 -16.57 -9.04 8.83
CA SER A 148 -16.47 -7.59 8.59
C SER A 148 -15.19 -7.21 7.85
N LEU A 149 -14.05 -7.83 8.20
CA LEU A 149 -12.79 -7.62 7.49
C LEU A 149 -12.87 -8.10 6.03
N PHE A 150 -13.55 -9.22 5.76
CA PHE A 150 -13.73 -9.71 4.40
C PHE A 150 -14.60 -8.77 3.57
N GLU A 151 -15.66 -8.20 4.15
CA GLU A 151 -16.50 -7.18 3.50
C GLU A 151 -15.69 -5.92 3.15
N ILE A 152 -14.80 -5.47 4.04
CA ILE A 152 -13.87 -4.36 3.76
C ILE A 152 -12.94 -4.71 2.59
N MET A 153 -12.34 -5.90 2.61
CA MET A 153 -11.45 -6.39 1.55
C MET A 153 -12.15 -6.40 0.18
N GLN A 154 -13.38 -6.91 0.12
CA GLN A 154 -14.20 -6.91 -1.10
C GLN A 154 -14.55 -5.49 -1.56
N SER A 155 -14.88 -4.61 -0.63
CA SER A 155 -15.20 -3.21 -0.93
C SER A 155 -14.01 -2.49 -1.55
N ILE A 156 -12.81 -2.63 -0.97
CA ILE A 156 -11.58 -2.06 -1.54
C ILE A 156 -11.35 -2.57 -2.96
N TYR A 157 -11.43 -3.89 -3.17
CA TYR A 157 -11.25 -4.48 -4.49
C TYR A 157 -12.25 -3.91 -5.51
N ASN A 158 -13.54 -3.88 -5.17
CA ASN A 158 -14.59 -3.42 -6.08
C ASN A 158 -14.44 -1.95 -6.44
N LEU A 159 -14.04 -1.09 -5.48
CA LEU A 159 -13.78 0.33 -5.71
C LEU A 159 -12.55 0.58 -6.59
N VAL A 160 -11.53 -0.27 -6.47
CA VAL A 160 -10.29 -0.14 -7.26
C VAL A 160 -10.40 -0.81 -8.63
N TYR A 161 -11.25 -1.82 -8.79
CA TYR A 161 -11.37 -2.59 -10.04
C TYR A 161 -11.54 -1.74 -11.32
N PRO A 162 -12.33 -0.65 -11.35
CA PRO A 162 -12.45 0.21 -12.52
C PRO A 162 -11.13 0.83 -13.00
N PHE A 163 -10.14 0.96 -12.12
CA PHE A 163 -8.82 1.47 -12.47
C PHE A 163 -7.98 0.49 -13.31
N SER A 164 -8.42 -0.75 -13.48
CA SER A 164 -7.78 -1.76 -14.34
C SER A 164 -7.59 -1.29 -15.81
N PHE A 165 -8.41 -0.34 -16.27
CA PHE A 165 -8.30 0.24 -17.61
C PHE A 165 -7.13 1.21 -17.75
N TYR A 166 -6.56 1.68 -16.65
CA TYR A 166 -5.50 2.70 -16.60
C TYR A 166 -4.11 2.11 -16.32
N ASP A 167 -3.83 0.87 -16.75
CA ASP A 167 -2.54 0.18 -16.50
C ASP A 167 -1.31 0.94 -17.05
N ASN A 168 -1.51 1.75 -18.11
CA ASN A 168 -0.48 2.64 -18.65
C ASN A 168 -0.17 3.84 -17.72
N LEU A 169 -1.13 4.27 -16.90
CA LEU A 169 -0.98 5.39 -15.97
C LEU A 169 -0.65 4.90 -14.56
N ILE A 170 -1.10 3.71 -14.20
CA ILE A 170 -0.85 3.04 -12.92
C ILE A 170 -0.15 1.70 -13.21
N PRO A 171 1.17 1.70 -13.39
CA PRO A 171 1.90 0.51 -13.81
C PRO A 171 1.70 -0.68 -12.87
N GLY A 172 1.25 -1.81 -13.44
CA GLY A 172 1.07 -3.05 -12.70
C GLY A 172 -0.25 -3.19 -11.95
N ILE A 173 -1.21 -2.27 -12.12
CA ILE A 173 -2.51 -2.31 -11.45
C ILE A 173 -3.26 -3.61 -11.74
N ARG A 174 -3.24 -4.11 -12.99
CA ARG A 174 -3.88 -5.37 -13.37
C ARG A 174 -3.32 -6.55 -12.60
N LYS A 175 -1.99 -6.63 -12.49
CA LYS A 175 -1.30 -7.69 -11.74
C LYS A 175 -1.69 -7.65 -10.26
N LYS A 176 -1.75 -6.48 -9.65
CA LYS A 176 -2.18 -6.31 -8.25
C LYS A 176 -3.64 -6.71 -8.04
N LEU A 177 -4.53 -6.34 -8.96
CA LEU A 177 -5.94 -6.76 -8.94
C LEU A 177 -6.08 -8.29 -9.04
N ASP A 178 -5.32 -8.94 -9.92
CA ASP A 178 -5.32 -10.40 -10.04
C ASP A 178 -4.84 -11.08 -8.76
N VAL A 179 -3.81 -10.54 -8.11
CA VAL A 179 -3.32 -11.05 -6.82
C VAL A 179 -4.38 -10.86 -5.73
N SER A 180 -4.97 -9.67 -5.63
CA SER A 180 -6.02 -9.35 -4.66
C SER A 180 -7.24 -10.24 -4.83
N LYS A 181 -7.66 -10.49 -6.08
CA LYS A 181 -8.75 -11.42 -6.40
C LYS A 181 -8.47 -12.84 -5.90
N ARG A 182 -7.27 -13.36 -6.15
CA ARG A 182 -6.87 -14.69 -5.65
C ARG A 182 -6.90 -14.75 -4.12
N MET A 183 -6.39 -13.71 -3.46
CA MET A 183 -6.44 -13.63 -2.00
C MET A 183 -7.87 -13.64 -1.46
N MET A 184 -8.81 -12.95 -2.13
CA MET A 184 -10.22 -12.97 -1.74
C MET A 184 -10.85 -14.35 -1.92
N GLU A 185 -10.54 -15.09 -3.01
CA GLU A 185 -11.02 -16.45 -3.21
C GLU A 185 -10.49 -17.40 -2.13
N ASP A 186 -9.20 -17.31 -1.77
CA ASP A 186 -8.62 -18.11 -0.68
C ASP A 186 -9.34 -17.84 0.65
N VAL A 187 -9.60 -16.57 0.98
CA VAL A 187 -10.32 -16.19 2.20
C VAL A 187 -11.73 -16.73 2.19
N ARG A 188 -12.44 -16.61 1.05
CA ARG A 188 -13.82 -17.12 0.91
C ARG A 188 -13.90 -18.61 1.16
N ILE A 189 -12.98 -19.40 0.60
CA ILE A 189 -12.91 -20.85 0.81
C ILE A 189 -12.71 -21.15 2.29
N THR A 190 -11.69 -20.55 2.90
CA THR A 190 -11.36 -20.78 4.32
C THR A 190 -12.52 -20.40 5.25
N MET A 191 -13.17 -19.26 5.03
CA MET A 191 -14.32 -18.83 5.82
C MET A 191 -15.53 -19.76 5.67
N THR A 192 -15.76 -20.30 4.46
CA THR A 192 -16.84 -21.26 4.21
C THR A 192 -16.58 -22.56 4.96
N GLU A 193 -15.34 -23.06 4.93
CA GLU A 193 -14.93 -24.28 5.65
C GLU A 193 -15.07 -24.11 7.17
N GLU A 194 -14.63 -22.97 7.72
CA GLU A 194 -14.75 -22.67 9.14
C GLU A 194 -16.21 -22.52 9.58
N TYR A 195 -17.06 -21.91 8.74
CA TYR A 195 -18.49 -21.83 9.01
C TYR A 195 -19.14 -23.21 9.07
N GLN A 196 -18.86 -24.08 8.10
CA GLN A 196 -19.38 -25.46 8.08
C GLN A 196 -18.89 -26.26 9.30
N ARG A 197 -17.62 -26.13 9.67
CA ARG A 197 -17.04 -26.78 10.86
C ARG A 197 -17.75 -26.34 12.13
N THR A 198 -17.97 -25.04 12.29
CA THR A 198 -18.68 -24.47 13.45
C THR A 198 -20.12 -24.97 13.56
N MET A 199 -20.83 -25.00 12.43
CA MET A 199 -22.20 -25.56 12.37
C MET A 199 -22.23 -27.01 12.82
N PHE A 200 -21.34 -27.85 12.28
CA PHE A 200 -21.25 -29.26 12.63
C PHE A 200 -20.95 -29.45 14.13
N LEU A 201 -20.02 -28.71 14.71
CA LEU A 201 -19.69 -28.79 16.14
C LEU A 201 -20.87 -28.38 17.03
N ASN A 202 -21.62 -27.35 16.67
CA ASN A 202 -22.79 -26.91 17.41
C ASN A 202 -23.91 -27.97 17.38
N GLU A 203 -24.16 -28.60 16.24
CA GLU A 203 -25.12 -29.70 16.13
C GLU A 203 -24.71 -30.88 16.99
N PHE A 204 -23.42 -31.27 16.95
CA PHE A 204 -22.89 -32.38 17.76
C PHE A 204 -23.03 -32.12 19.27
N THR A 205 -22.72 -30.90 19.73
CA THR A 205 -22.88 -30.50 21.12
C THR A 205 -24.35 -30.56 21.57
N SER A 206 -25.27 -30.06 20.72
CA SER A 206 -26.70 -30.07 21.02
C SER A 206 -27.29 -31.49 21.14
N ILE A 207 -26.73 -32.45 20.39
CA ILE A 207 -27.14 -33.87 20.49
C ILE A 207 -26.61 -34.53 21.77
N SER A 208 -25.37 -34.15 22.17
CA SER A 208 -24.77 -34.70 23.39
C SER A 208 -25.41 -34.21 24.68
N GLU A 209 -25.93 -32.99 24.70
CA GLU A 209 -26.66 -32.40 25.84
C GLU A 209 -28.09 -32.94 26.01
N ARG A 210 -28.64 -33.59 24.99
CA ARG A 210 -29.99 -34.21 25.05
C ARG A 210 -29.99 -35.67 25.53
N ARG A 211 -28.79 -36.21 25.84
CA ARG A 211 -28.63 -37.54 26.44
C ARG A 211 -28.28 -37.48 27.91
#